data_90599fd94aafae276d2d75a897dd67f8
#
_entry.id   90599fd94aafae276d2d75a897dd67f8
#
_cell.length_a   1.000
_cell.length_b   1.000
_cell.length_c   1.000
_cell.angle_alpha   90.00
_cell.angle_beta   90.00
_cell.angle_gamma   90.00
#
_symmetry.space_group_name_H-M   'P 1'
#
loop_
_entity.id
_entity.type
_entity.pdbx_description
1 polymer ?
#
loop_
_entity_poly.entity_id
_entity_poly.type
_entity_poly.pdbx_seq_one_letter_code
_entity_poly.pdbx_strand_id
1 'polypeptide(L)'
;MSVTPCWQPALERDLPGLLELRRHLHAHPELSGEEHQTAALVAGELRQQGWKVREAVGRTGVVADLGPAQGARIGLRVDMDALPVEEHTDLPYASRRQGVMHACGHDLHTCIGLGVARMLAAQHAETPLQRGV
;
A
#
# COMPACT_ATOMS: atom_id res chain seq x y z
N MET A 1 -17.99 24.41 -14.18
CA MET A 1 -18.51 23.16 -13.62
C MET A 1 -17.34 22.35 -13.09
N SER A 2 -17.27 22.16 -11.78
CA SER A 2 -16.22 21.29 -11.19
C SER A 2 -16.59 19.85 -11.52
N VAL A 3 -15.80 19.20 -12.36
CA VAL A 3 -15.96 17.76 -12.63
C VAL A 3 -15.32 17.03 -11.47
N THR A 4 -16.14 16.51 -10.56
CA THR A 4 -15.64 15.61 -9.51
C THR A 4 -15.04 14.38 -10.19
N PRO A 5 -13.77 14.05 -9.94
CA PRO A 5 -13.15 12.86 -10.52
C PRO A 5 -13.92 11.60 -10.13
N CYS A 6 -14.09 10.65 -11.05
CA CYS A 6 -14.87 9.42 -10.82
C CYS A 6 -14.33 8.57 -9.64
N TRP A 7 -13.08 8.71 -9.29
CA TRP A 7 -12.42 8.01 -8.19
C TRP A 7 -12.67 8.64 -6.80
N GLN A 8 -13.14 9.90 -6.71
CA GLN A 8 -13.28 10.60 -5.44
C GLN A 8 -14.24 9.91 -4.46
N PRO A 9 -15.46 9.45 -4.88
CA PRO A 9 -16.34 8.73 -3.95
C PRO A 9 -15.75 7.43 -3.41
N ALA A 10 -14.96 6.72 -4.23
CA ALA A 10 -14.26 5.52 -3.80
C ALA A 10 -13.18 5.84 -2.75
N LEU A 11 -12.42 6.91 -2.96
CA LEU A 11 -11.41 7.35 -2.00
C LEU A 11 -12.07 7.76 -0.67
N GLU A 12 -13.12 8.54 -0.68
CA GLU A 12 -13.83 8.99 0.53
C GLU A 12 -14.36 7.79 1.34
N ARG A 13 -14.90 6.78 0.67
CA ARG A 13 -15.36 5.53 1.29
C ARG A 13 -14.21 4.75 1.93
N ASP A 14 -13.07 4.66 1.26
CA ASP A 14 -11.95 3.80 1.65
C ASP A 14 -10.99 4.48 2.64
N LEU A 15 -11.02 5.81 2.74
CA LEU A 15 -10.11 6.60 3.56
C LEU A 15 -10.06 6.20 5.05
N PRO A 16 -11.19 5.94 5.74
CA PRO A 16 -11.13 5.51 7.14
C PRO A 16 -10.34 4.21 7.32
N GLY A 17 -10.56 3.22 6.47
CA GLY A 17 -9.82 1.95 6.51
C GLY A 17 -8.33 2.11 6.18
N LEU A 18 -7.99 3.00 5.24
CA LEU A 18 -6.59 3.30 4.92
C LEU A 18 -5.88 4.01 6.09
N LEU A 19 -6.58 4.86 6.83
CA LEU A 19 -6.01 5.51 8.03
C LEU A 19 -5.77 4.51 9.16
N GLU A 20 -6.67 3.56 9.36
CA GLU A 20 -6.48 2.47 10.34
C GLU A 20 -5.32 1.57 9.93
N LEU A 21 -5.23 1.21 8.66
CA LEU A 21 -4.11 0.44 8.11
C LEU A 21 -2.78 1.16 8.32
N ARG A 22 -2.72 2.46 8.05
CA ARG A 22 -1.53 3.28 8.29
C ARG A 22 -1.11 3.24 9.76
N ARG A 23 -2.06 3.38 10.70
CA ARG A 23 -1.78 3.29 12.15
C ARG A 23 -1.30 1.91 12.56
N HIS A 24 -1.86 0.86 11.96
CA HIS A 24 -1.41 -0.51 12.18
C HIS A 24 0.03 -0.71 11.72
N LEU A 25 0.38 -0.28 10.50
CA LEU A 25 1.75 -0.36 9.98
C LEU A 25 2.71 0.44 10.86
N HIS A 26 2.33 1.65 11.27
CA HIS A 26 3.14 2.50 12.14
C HIS A 26 3.45 1.82 13.48
N ALA A 27 2.46 1.14 14.06
CA ALA A 27 2.63 0.44 15.34
C ALA A 27 3.43 -0.86 15.22
N HIS A 28 3.58 -1.42 14.00
CA HIS A 28 4.26 -2.71 13.75
C HIS A 28 5.34 -2.56 12.67
N PRO A 29 6.34 -1.68 12.87
CA PRO A 29 7.36 -1.41 11.86
C PRO A 29 8.32 -2.58 11.70
N GLU A 30 8.76 -2.83 10.47
CA GLU A 30 9.76 -3.83 10.13
C GLU A 30 10.92 -3.18 9.36
N LEU A 31 12.15 -3.59 9.66
CA LEU A 31 13.35 -3.06 9.02
C LEU A 31 13.48 -3.55 7.58
N SER A 32 14.27 -2.81 6.78
CA SER A 32 14.56 -3.15 5.39
C SER A 32 15.09 -4.59 5.26
N GLY A 33 14.41 -5.38 4.43
CA GLY A 33 14.68 -6.79 4.20
C GLY A 33 14.17 -7.75 5.28
N GLU A 34 13.40 -7.25 6.26
CA GLU A 34 12.70 -8.01 7.31
C GLU A 34 11.17 -7.78 7.27
N GLU A 35 10.65 -7.11 6.24
CA GLU A 35 9.24 -6.66 6.11
C GLU A 35 8.28 -7.82 5.82
N HIS A 36 8.37 -8.93 6.57
CA HIS A 36 7.61 -10.15 6.29
C HIS A 36 6.11 -9.99 6.55
N GLN A 37 5.73 -9.38 7.68
CA GLN A 37 4.33 -9.18 8.04
C GLN A 37 3.71 -8.06 7.19
N THR A 38 4.46 -6.99 6.97
CA THR A 38 4.07 -5.88 6.09
C THR A 38 3.83 -6.37 4.67
N ALA A 39 4.76 -7.17 4.12
CA ALA A 39 4.62 -7.76 2.79
C ALA A 39 3.40 -8.68 2.68
N ALA A 40 3.17 -9.55 3.67
CA ALA A 40 2.02 -10.44 3.69
C ALA A 40 0.69 -9.65 3.75
N LEU A 41 0.64 -8.58 4.56
CA LEU A 41 -0.52 -7.69 4.65
C LEU A 41 -0.77 -7.00 3.31
N VAL A 42 0.24 -6.38 2.71
CA VAL A 42 0.15 -5.71 1.40
C VAL A 42 -0.30 -6.68 0.31
N ALA A 43 0.27 -7.88 0.28
CA ALA A 43 -0.11 -8.92 -0.68
C ALA A 43 -1.57 -9.36 -0.50
N GLY A 44 -2.03 -9.50 0.76
CA GLY A 44 -3.42 -9.81 1.09
C GLY A 44 -4.40 -8.75 0.59
N GLU A 45 -4.11 -7.48 0.87
CA GLU A 45 -4.91 -6.34 0.42
C GLU A 45 -5.03 -6.30 -1.12
N LEU A 46 -3.93 -6.48 -1.83
CA LEU A 46 -3.91 -6.47 -3.29
C LEU A 46 -4.69 -7.64 -3.89
N ARG A 47 -4.57 -8.86 -3.31
CA ARG A 47 -5.34 -10.04 -3.76
C ARG A 47 -6.84 -9.84 -3.58
N GLN A 48 -7.28 -9.26 -2.47
CA GLN A 48 -8.70 -8.97 -2.23
C GLN A 48 -9.29 -8.04 -3.28
N GLN A 49 -8.47 -7.19 -3.89
CA GLN A 49 -8.84 -6.28 -4.97
C GLN A 49 -8.68 -6.89 -6.38
N GLY A 50 -8.36 -8.18 -6.49
CA GLY A 50 -8.26 -8.88 -7.77
C GLY A 50 -6.93 -8.71 -8.51
N TRP A 51 -5.88 -8.17 -7.88
CA TRP A 51 -4.55 -8.09 -8.44
C TRP A 51 -3.86 -9.45 -8.50
N LYS A 52 -3.05 -9.69 -9.52
CA LYS A 52 -2.16 -10.86 -9.61
C LYS A 52 -0.90 -10.58 -8.82
N VAL A 53 -0.77 -11.17 -7.63
CA VAL A 53 0.29 -10.86 -6.69
C VAL A 53 1.39 -11.91 -6.68
N ARG A 54 2.63 -11.45 -6.68
CA ARG A 54 3.86 -12.24 -6.46
C ARG A 54 4.56 -11.67 -5.22
N GLU A 55 4.89 -12.54 -4.30
CA GLU A 55 5.61 -12.22 -3.06
C GLU A 55 7.07 -12.66 -3.15
N ALA A 56 7.85 -12.27 -2.16
CA ALA A 56 9.27 -12.59 -2.04
C ALA A 56 10.13 -12.15 -3.24
N VAL A 57 9.72 -11.09 -3.95
CA VAL A 57 10.50 -10.52 -5.03
C VAL A 57 11.64 -9.69 -4.45
N GLY A 58 12.87 -10.08 -4.69
CA GLY A 58 14.04 -9.42 -4.11
C GLY A 58 14.10 -9.50 -2.57
N ARG A 59 13.68 -10.62 -1.98
CA ARG A 59 13.53 -10.97 -0.56
C ARG A 59 12.10 -10.77 -0.03
N THR A 60 11.72 -9.57 0.39
CA THR A 60 10.43 -9.25 1.01
C THR A 60 9.49 -8.48 0.07
N GLY A 61 9.96 -8.08 -1.11
CA GLY A 61 9.16 -7.26 -2.03
C GLY A 61 7.90 -7.96 -2.53
N VAL A 62 6.88 -7.16 -2.78
CA VAL A 62 5.60 -7.57 -3.37
C VAL A 62 5.45 -6.90 -4.72
N VAL A 63 5.12 -7.68 -5.75
CA VAL A 63 4.79 -7.18 -7.08
C VAL A 63 3.38 -7.62 -7.43
N ALA A 64 2.57 -6.70 -7.89
CA ALA A 64 1.20 -6.98 -8.30
C ALA A 64 0.93 -6.42 -9.69
N ASP A 65 0.17 -7.15 -10.46
CA ASP A 65 -0.18 -6.80 -11.84
C ASP A 65 -1.71 -6.71 -11.99
N LEU A 66 -2.18 -5.66 -12.67
CA LEU A 66 -3.58 -5.46 -13.03
C LEU A 66 -3.70 -5.04 -14.50
N GLY A 67 -4.78 -5.45 -15.17
CA GLY A 67 -5.05 -5.11 -16.56
C GLY A 67 -4.30 -5.99 -17.58
N PRO A 68 -4.13 -5.52 -18.85
CA PRO A 68 -3.54 -6.31 -19.92
C PRO A 68 -2.12 -6.77 -19.60
N ALA A 69 -1.84 -8.05 -19.92
CA ALA A 69 -0.51 -8.63 -19.70
C ALA A 69 0.52 -8.16 -20.76
N GLN A 70 0.05 -7.71 -21.92
CA GLN A 70 0.89 -7.30 -23.04
C GLN A 70 0.86 -5.78 -23.25
N GLY A 71 1.90 -5.25 -23.86
CA GLY A 71 2.03 -3.83 -24.14
C GLY A 71 2.74 -3.04 -23.04
N ALA A 72 2.71 -1.70 -23.18
CA ALA A 72 3.32 -0.81 -22.20
C ALA A 72 2.57 -0.85 -20.88
N ARG A 73 3.32 -0.84 -19.77
CA ARG A 73 2.80 -0.82 -18.41
C ARG A 73 3.19 0.47 -17.69
N ILE A 74 2.39 0.85 -16.72
CA ILE A 74 2.71 1.92 -15.78
C ILE A 74 3.16 1.26 -14.49
N GLY A 75 4.37 1.58 -14.01
CA GLY A 75 4.87 1.11 -12.73
C GLY A 75 4.58 2.12 -11.63
N LEU A 76 3.94 1.68 -10.55
CA LEU A 76 3.86 2.41 -9.30
C LEU A 76 4.75 1.71 -8.28
N ARG A 77 5.70 2.45 -7.71
CA ARG A 77 6.57 1.94 -6.65
C ARG A 77 6.27 2.64 -5.34
N VAL A 78 6.19 1.86 -4.26
CA VAL A 78 6.13 2.34 -2.89
C VAL A 78 7.11 1.57 -2.01
N ASP A 79 7.67 2.25 -1.00
CA ASP A 79 8.55 1.65 -0.02
C ASP A 79 7.74 1.31 1.24
N MET A 80 8.11 0.23 1.95
CA MET A 80 7.35 -0.26 3.10
C MET A 80 8.21 -0.56 4.34
N ASP A 81 9.51 -0.31 4.27
CA ASP A 81 10.44 -0.53 5.37
C ASP A 81 10.41 0.60 6.40
N ALA A 82 10.80 0.27 7.63
CA ALA A 82 11.02 1.20 8.73
C ALA A 82 12.53 1.41 8.97
N LEU A 83 12.84 2.34 9.87
CA LEU A 83 14.21 2.70 10.22
C LEU A 83 14.56 2.26 11.65
N PRO A 84 15.86 2.00 11.93
CA PRO A 84 16.36 1.70 13.27
C PRO A 84 16.45 2.99 14.12
N VAL A 85 15.27 3.54 14.46
CA VAL A 85 15.10 4.79 15.22
C VAL A 85 14.13 4.55 16.35
N GLU A 86 14.45 5.01 17.57
CA GLU A 86 13.53 4.96 18.70
C GLU A 86 12.44 6.03 18.53
N GLU A 87 11.19 5.64 18.74
CA GLU A 87 10.06 6.57 18.66
C GLU A 87 9.77 7.23 20.01
N HIS A 88 9.61 8.54 20.01
CA HIS A 88 9.26 9.37 21.19
C HIS A 88 8.06 10.29 20.91
N THR A 89 7.04 9.80 20.19
CA THR A 89 5.90 10.64 19.77
C THR A 89 4.73 10.63 20.74
N ASP A 90 4.66 9.70 21.69
CA ASP A 90 3.53 9.49 22.61
C ASP A 90 2.17 9.28 21.91
N LEU A 91 2.19 8.86 20.63
CA LEU A 91 0.98 8.60 19.86
C LEU A 91 0.31 7.30 20.31
N PRO A 92 -1.01 7.20 20.28
CA PRO A 92 -1.74 5.97 20.68
C PRO A 92 -1.44 4.77 19.74
N TYR A 93 -0.84 5.03 18.60
CA TYR A 93 -0.37 4.04 17.64
C TYR A 93 1.15 4.10 17.42
N ALA A 94 1.91 4.62 18.39
CA ALA A 94 3.37 4.59 18.34
C ALA A 94 3.90 3.17 18.16
N SER A 95 5.12 3.07 17.66
CA SER A 95 5.79 1.78 17.43
C SER A 95 5.76 0.89 18.68
N ARG A 96 5.40 -0.36 18.49
CA ARG A 96 5.46 -1.41 19.52
C ARG A 96 6.77 -2.19 19.47
N ARG A 97 7.67 -1.85 18.55
CA ARG A 97 8.99 -2.45 18.39
C ARG A 97 10.06 -1.45 18.83
N GLN A 98 10.67 -1.70 19.97
CA GLN A 98 11.72 -0.85 20.50
C GLN A 98 12.86 -0.65 19.48
N GLY A 99 13.30 0.59 19.33
CA GLY A 99 14.39 0.96 18.42
C GLY A 99 14.03 0.91 16.93
N VAL A 100 12.74 0.77 16.59
CA VAL A 100 12.30 0.74 15.17
C VAL A 100 11.09 1.64 14.99
N MET A 101 11.12 2.51 13.99
CA MET A 101 10.04 3.47 13.71
C MET A 101 9.89 3.71 12.22
N HIS A 102 8.66 3.95 11.75
CA HIS A 102 8.40 4.51 10.43
C HIS A 102 8.71 6.02 10.36
N ALA A 103 9.97 6.39 10.66
CA ALA A 103 10.40 7.78 10.71
C ALA A 103 10.52 8.45 9.33
N CYS A 104 10.56 7.66 8.24
CA CYS A 104 10.56 8.15 6.85
C CYS A 104 9.15 8.27 6.25
N GLY A 105 8.11 7.79 6.95
CA GLY A 105 6.73 7.83 6.46
C GLY A 105 6.35 6.74 5.45
N HIS A 106 7.10 5.63 5.38
CA HIS A 106 6.80 4.53 4.47
C HIS A 106 5.49 3.79 4.82
N ASP A 107 5.03 3.87 6.06
CA ASP A 107 3.68 3.47 6.48
C ASP A 107 2.58 4.23 5.71
N LEU A 108 2.73 5.55 5.59
CA LEU A 108 1.83 6.39 4.79
C LEU A 108 1.99 6.11 3.29
N HIS A 109 3.23 5.97 2.81
CA HIS A 109 3.55 5.67 1.41
C HIS A 109 2.90 4.35 0.97
N THR A 110 3.02 3.30 1.78
CA THR A 110 2.35 2.01 1.58
C THR A 110 0.82 2.17 1.48
N CYS A 111 0.21 2.92 2.39
CA CYS A 111 -1.24 3.16 2.37
C CYS A 111 -1.69 3.98 1.16
N ILE A 112 -0.91 4.96 0.71
CA ILE A 112 -1.19 5.70 -0.53
C ILE A 112 -1.16 4.73 -1.72
N GLY A 113 -0.15 3.87 -1.81
CA GLY A 113 -0.06 2.86 -2.88
C GLY A 113 -1.24 1.90 -2.89
N LEU A 114 -1.66 1.41 -1.72
CA LEU A 114 -2.83 0.55 -1.59
C LEU A 114 -4.13 1.29 -1.92
N GLY A 115 -4.26 2.56 -1.57
CA GLY A 115 -5.39 3.41 -1.96
C GLY A 115 -5.49 3.57 -3.47
N VAL A 116 -4.36 3.84 -4.14
CA VAL A 116 -4.30 3.90 -5.61
C VAL A 116 -4.65 2.54 -6.22
N ALA A 117 -4.14 1.44 -5.67
CA ALA A 117 -4.44 0.09 -6.14
C ALA A 117 -5.94 -0.24 -6.04
N ARG A 118 -6.61 0.14 -4.94
CA ARG A 118 -8.06 -0.02 -4.78
C ARG A 118 -8.85 0.78 -5.81
N MET A 119 -8.48 2.04 -6.06
CA MET A 119 -9.12 2.87 -7.08
C MET A 119 -8.94 2.31 -8.49
N LEU A 120 -7.75 1.84 -8.83
CA LEU A 120 -7.47 1.22 -10.14
C LEU A 120 -8.24 -0.09 -10.32
N ALA A 121 -8.37 -0.91 -9.29
CA ALA A 121 -9.16 -2.13 -9.33
C ALA A 121 -10.66 -1.84 -9.54
N ALA A 122 -11.21 -0.85 -8.83
CA ALA A 122 -12.59 -0.41 -9.01
C ALA A 122 -12.81 0.12 -10.43
N GLN A 123 -11.91 0.97 -10.94
CA GLN A 123 -11.98 1.47 -12.32
C GLN A 123 -11.88 0.33 -13.35
N HIS A 124 -11.00 -0.65 -13.12
CA HIS A 124 -10.83 -1.80 -14.01
C HIS A 124 -12.09 -2.67 -14.08
N ALA A 125 -12.80 -2.82 -12.95
CA ALA A 125 -14.05 -3.56 -12.89
C ALA A 125 -15.20 -2.87 -13.67
N GLU A 126 -15.26 -1.55 -13.63
CA GLU A 126 -16.25 -0.76 -14.36
C GLU A 126 -15.88 -0.60 -15.84
N THR A 127 -14.64 -0.27 -16.12
CA THR A 127 -14.11 -0.04 -17.46
C THR A 127 -12.69 -0.63 -17.53
N PRO A 128 -12.48 -1.70 -18.31
CA PRO A 128 -11.19 -2.36 -18.38
C PRO A 128 -10.05 -1.40 -18.73
N LEU A 129 -8.98 -1.46 -17.97
CA LEU A 129 -7.78 -0.67 -18.23
C LEU A 129 -7.20 -1.00 -19.61
N GLN A 130 -6.80 0.02 -20.36
CA GLN A 130 -6.21 -0.13 -21.69
C GLN A 130 -4.71 -0.47 -21.62
N ARG A 131 -4.09 -0.27 -20.45
CA ARG A 131 -2.68 -0.59 -20.17
C ARG A 131 -2.59 -1.34 -18.85
N GLY A 132 -1.59 -2.21 -18.75
CA GLY A 132 -1.27 -2.87 -17.47
C GLY A 132 -0.66 -1.88 -16.46
N VAL A 133 -0.89 -2.16 -15.21
CA VAL A 133 -0.25 -1.51 -14.07
C VAL A 133 0.47 -2.57 -13.26
#